data_8023e6df1dab71d785fe35ebb937f842
#
_entry.id   8023e6df1dab71d785fe35ebb937f842
#
_cell.length_a   1.000
_cell.length_b   1.000
_cell.length_c   1.000
_cell.angle_alpha   90.00
_cell.angle_beta   90.00
_cell.angle_gamma   90.00
#
_symmetry.space_group_name_H-M   'P 1'
#
loop_
_entity.id
_entity.type
_entity.pdbx_description
1 polymer ?
#
loop_
_entity_poly.entity_id
_entity_poly.type
_entity_poly.pdbx_seq_one_letter_code
_entity_poly.pdbx_strand_id
1 'polypeptide(L)'
;MVFELLNPQLRKIIEKRFKQPTLPQKLAIPPILEGKNVLVIAPTGTGKTESCMLPLFHFLMEKKPKPISILYITPLKALNRDLLERLLWWCNEIGIEASVRHGDTSSYERKLQVEFPPSLLITTPETLQAILPGKKIREHLSNVKWVVIDEVHEIADSKRGTQLSLALERLREICKDFQVIGLSATVGSPEKVAKFISPNKPIEIIKATFPKGMKIKVVYPKPELKDKKISEKIVASPETAARLRFIMEMIKKSRSALTFTNTREFAEILASRVKAIDKNFPVGVHHSSLSKEVRIKTEKEFKQEKIKAIISTSSLQLGIDVGSVDLVLQYMSPRQVTQLIQRVGRSGHEVERMAKGIVISTDEDDIFESAVIARKALKEELEELRFHENSYDVLAHQIVGLTHDFWRISVEKAYEIVKRAYPYRNLSYTEFLEVCKQLQQLGLIFLDKEIKKRRRGFEYYFNQLSTIPDVKQFKIFNSLDNSFVGVLDEEFVALHAGIGSSFIVKGEAWRVLDVKEDKIIVEPTLDIEAAIPAWEG
;
A
#
# COMPACT_ATOMS: atom_id res chain seq x y z
N MET A 1 8.78 -32.43 -9.85
CA MET A 1 8.35 -31.34 -8.93
C MET A 1 8.05 -30.07 -9.75
N VAL A 2 7.27 -29.09 -9.24
CA VAL A 2 6.88 -27.90 -10.03
C VAL A 2 8.08 -27.09 -10.57
N PHE A 3 9.20 -27.06 -9.85
CA PHE A 3 10.42 -26.40 -10.32
C PHE A 3 11.08 -27.09 -11.51
N GLU A 4 10.76 -28.35 -11.80
CA GLU A 4 11.25 -29.05 -12.98
C GLU A 4 10.68 -28.50 -14.30
N LEU A 5 9.54 -27.79 -14.22
CA LEU A 5 8.94 -27.07 -15.35
C LEU A 5 9.72 -25.81 -15.76
N LEU A 6 10.64 -25.35 -14.91
CA LEU A 6 11.39 -24.12 -15.12
C LEU A 6 12.75 -24.38 -15.79
N ASN A 7 13.32 -23.33 -16.38
CA ASN A 7 14.64 -23.38 -17.00
C ASN A 7 15.71 -24.00 -16.06
N PRO A 8 16.60 -24.89 -16.53
CA PRO A 8 17.58 -25.60 -15.68
C PRO A 8 18.54 -24.68 -14.92
N GLN A 9 18.93 -23.52 -15.49
CA GLN A 9 19.79 -22.56 -14.81
C GLN A 9 19.03 -21.87 -13.70
N LEU A 10 17.78 -21.48 -13.95
CA LEU A 10 16.90 -20.88 -12.96
C LEU A 10 16.65 -21.83 -11.76
N ARG A 11 16.50 -23.14 -12.01
CA ARG A 11 16.35 -24.15 -10.95
C ARG A 11 17.51 -24.15 -9.97
N LYS A 12 18.75 -24.11 -10.47
CA LYS A 12 19.96 -24.06 -9.63
C LYS A 12 19.98 -22.83 -8.71
N ILE A 13 19.42 -21.70 -9.18
CA ILE A 13 19.31 -20.48 -8.39
C ILE A 13 18.19 -20.63 -7.35
N ILE A 14 17.05 -21.21 -7.73
CA ILE A 14 15.92 -21.47 -6.83
C ILE A 14 16.36 -22.33 -5.64
N GLU A 15 17.15 -23.36 -5.84
CA GLU A 15 17.67 -24.28 -4.82
C GLU A 15 18.52 -23.57 -3.75
N LYS A 16 19.14 -22.42 -4.06
CA LYS A 16 19.84 -21.60 -3.08
C LYS A 16 18.90 -20.97 -2.03
N ARG A 17 17.62 -20.76 -2.36
CA ARG A 17 16.63 -20.08 -1.53
C ARG A 17 15.49 -20.96 -1.01
N PHE A 18 15.08 -21.93 -1.79
CA PHE A 18 13.93 -22.77 -1.49
C PHE A 18 14.34 -24.24 -1.49
N LYS A 19 14.23 -24.89 -0.32
CA LYS A 19 14.40 -26.35 -0.21
C LYS A 19 13.27 -27.11 -0.91
N GLN A 20 12.06 -26.55 -0.86
CA GLN A 20 10.84 -27.11 -1.47
C GLN A 20 9.94 -25.98 -1.96
N PRO A 21 9.14 -26.20 -3.01
CA PRO A 21 8.17 -25.22 -3.47
C PRO A 21 7.07 -25.01 -2.43
N THR A 22 6.74 -23.75 -2.18
CA THR A 22 5.60 -23.37 -1.34
C THR A 22 4.27 -23.67 -2.02
N LEU A 23 3.16 -23.67 -1.27
CA LEU A 23 1.84 -23.93 -1.85
C LEU A 23 1.47 -22.95 -2.96
N PRO A 24 1.63 -21.61 -2.82
CA PRO A 24 1.40 -20.68 -3.92
C PRO A 24 2.24 -21.01 -5.15
N GLN A 25 3.50 -21.38 -4.99
CA GLN A 25 4.39 -21.76 -6.09
C GLN A 25 3.93 -23.03 -6.81
N LYS A 26 3.52 -24.06 -6.04
CA LYS A 26 3.01 -25.31 -6.62
C LYS A 26 1.77 -25.11 -7.48
N LEU A 27 0.88 -24.22 -7.03
CA LEU A 27 -0.42 -24.00 -7.67
C LEU A 27 -0.36 -22.97 -8.81
N ALA A 28 0.48 -21.92 -8.69
CA ALA A 28 0.46 -20.81 -9.64
C ALA A 28 1.44 -20.97 -10.81
N ILE A 29 2.59 -21.61 -10.61
CA ILE A 29 3.60 -21.76 -11.68
C ILE A 29 3.04 -22.47 -12.92
N PRO A 30 2.33 -23.61 -12.83
CA PRO A 30 1.87 -24.32 -14.03
C PRO A 30 0.91 -23.47 -14.89
N PRO A 31 -0.20 -22.91 -14.38
CA PRO A 31 -1.13 -22.14 -15.20
C PRO A 31 -0.51 -20.85 -15.75
N ILE A 32 0.46 -20.23 -15.05
CA ILE A 32 1.19 -19.08 -15.60
C ILE A 32 2.04 -19.49 -16.78
N LEU A 33 2.72 -20.65 -16.73
CA LEU A 33 3.49 -21.21 -17.85
C LEU A 33 2.61 -21.58 -19.04
N GLU A 34 1.37 -21.98 -18.80
CA GLU A 34 0.35 -22.21 -19.85
C GLU A 34 -0.18 -20.92 -20.48
N GLY A 35 0.23 -19.73 -20.01
CA GLY A 35 -0.21 -18.44 -20.53
C GLY A 35 -1.57 -17.98 -20.01
N LYS A 36 -2.15 -18.62 -19.00
CA LYS A 36 -3.41 -18.23 -18.38
C LYS A 36 -3.27 -16.97 -17.55
N ASN A 37 -4.28 -16.11 -17.53
CA ASN A 37 -4.39 -15.07 -16.50
C ASN A 37 -4.65 -15.74 -15.16
N VAL A 38 -4.03 -15.22 -14.09
CA VAL A 38 -4.08 -15.85 -12.76
C VAL A 38 -4.27 -14.80 -11.69
N LEU A 39 -5.14 -15.09 -10.72
CA LEU A 39 -5.24 -14.35 -9.46
C LEU A 39 -4.78 -15.26 -8.32
N VAL A 40 -3.63 -14.96 -7.74
CA VAL A 40 -3.07 -15.70 -6.61
C VAL A 40 -3.48 -15.04 -5.30
N ILE A 41 -4.23 -15.77 -4.49
CA ILE A 41 -4.66 -15.35 -3.15
C ILE A 41 -3.88 -16.18 -2.14
N ALA A 42 -2.98 -15.50 -1.41
CA ALA A 42 -2.13 -16.15 -0.42
C ALA A 42 -1.72 -15.16 0.68
N PRO A 43 -1.49 -15.62 1.92
CA PRO A 43 -0.96 -14.78 2.99
C PRO A 43 0.41 -14.18 2.62
N THR A 44 0.77 -13.07 3.29
CA THR A 44 2.11 -12.49 3.16
C THR A 44 3.19 -13.45 3.69
N GLY A 45 4.40 -13.42 3.09
CA GLY A 45 5.51 -14.29 3.51
C GLY A 45 5.44 -15.75 3.03
N THR A 46 4.46 -16.12 2.21
CA THR A 46 4.31 -17.50 1.69
C THR A 46 4.98 -17.75 0.34
N GLY A 47 5.77 -16.80 -0.17
CA GLY A 47 6.40 -16.89 -1.50
C GLY A 47 5.46 -16.54 -2.65
N LYS A 48 4.44 -15.71 -2.39
CA LYS A 48 3.46 -15.21 -3.38
C LYS A 48 4.14 -14.50 -4.56
N THR A 49 5.10 -13.61 -4.30
CA THR A 49 5.84 -12.90 -5.35
C THR A 49 6.63 -13.85 -6.24
N GLU A 50 7.35 -14.80 -5.65
CA GLU A 50 8.12 -15.79 -6.40
C GLU A 50 7.21 -16.75 -7.17
N SER A 51 5.99 -17.01 -6.70
CA SER A 51 5.05 -17.87 -7.44
C SER A 51 4.67 -17.31 -8.82
N CYS A 52 4.70 -15.98 -8.99
CA CYS A 52 4.48 -15.35 -10.28
C CYS A 52 5.79 -15.00 -11.02
N MET A 53 6.83 -14.55 -10.29
CA MET A 53 8.04 -14.07 -10.95
C MET A 53 8.92 -15.20 -11.49
N LEU A 54 8.96 -16.36 -10.85
CA LEU A 54 9.74 -17.50 -11.33
C LEU A 54 9.34 -17.98 -12.74
N PRO A 55 8.04 -18.18 -13.05
CA PRO A 55 7.64 -18.51 -14.43
C PRO A 55 7.90 -17.36 -15.41
N LEU A 56 7.82 -16.09 -14.98
CA LEU A 56 8.15 -14.95 -15.83
C LEU A 56 9.65 -14.87 -16.11
N PHE A 57 10.51 -15.14 -15.13
CA PHE A 57 11.96 -15.25 -15.32
C PHE A 57 12.31 -16.41 -16.25
N HIS A 58 11.63 -17.56 -16.14
CA HIS A 58 11.76 -18.65 -17.11
C HIS A 58 11.49 -18.15 -18.54
N PHE A 59 10.40 -17.42 -18.77
CA PHE A 59 10.10 -16.88 -20.11
C PHE A 59 11.13 -15.86 -20.58
N LEU A 60 11.67 -15.01 -19.70
CA LEU A 60 12.73 -14.08 -20.08
C LEU A 60 14.01 -14.80 -20.53
N MET A 61 14.37 -15.87 -19.83
CA MET A 61 15.56 -16.66 -20.17
C MET A 61 15.39 -17.44 -21.48
N GLU A 62 14.20 -18.05 -21.70
CA GLU A 62 13.93 -18.87 -22.90
C GLU A 62 13.65 -18.00 -24.13
N LYS A 63 12.78 -16.99 -24.00
CA LYS A 63 12.26 -16.26 -25.17
C LYS A 63 13.03 -14.99 -25.48
N LYS A 64 13.80 -14.45 -24.52
CA LYS A 64 14.57 -13.20 -24.62
C LYS A 64 13.78 -12.07 -25.31
N PRO A 65 12.57 -11.74 -24.82
CA PRO A 65 11.72 -10.73 -25.45
C PRO A 65 12.36 -9.35 -25.36
N LYS A 66 11.96 -8.45 -26.27
CA LYS A 66 12.41 -7.05 -26.21
C LYS A 66 11.91 -6.39 -24.91
N PRO A 67 12.73 -5.53 -24.26
CA PRO A 67 12.29 -4.73 -23.11
C PRO A 67 11.34 -3.60 -23.56
N ILE A 68 10.43 -3.14 -22.75
CA ILE A 68 10.00 -3.61 -21.42
C ILE A 68 9.04 -4.78 -21.60
N SER A 69 9.34 -5.95 -21.06
CA SER A 69 8.47 -7.13 -21.29
C SER A 69 7.59 -7.48 -20.07
N ILE A 70 8.06 -7.19 -18.85
CA ILE A 70 7.30 -7.34 -17.60
C ILE A 70 7.05 -5.97 -16.99
N LEU A 71 5.77 -5.67 -16.71
CA LEU A 71 5.35 -4.51 -15.92
C LEU A 71 4.83 -4.99 -14.57
N TYR A 72 5.51 -4.61 -13.49
CA TYR A 72 5.12 -4.95 -12.12
C TYR A 72 4.53 -3.72 -11.43
N ILE A 73 3.23 -3.75 -11.11
CA ILE A 73 2.48 -2.63 -10.55
C ILE A 73 2.24 -2.90 -9.07
N THR A 74 2.66 -1.97 -8.21
CA THR A 74 2.49 -2.08 -6.75
C THR A 74 1.90 -0.79 -6.17
N PRO A 75 1.00 -0.86 -5.16
CA PRO A 75 0.28 0.30 -4.66
C PRO A 75 1.11 1.31 -3.87
N LEU A 76 2.21 0.90 -3.26
CA LEU A 76 2.94 1.71 -2.29
C LEU A 76 4.42 1.87 -2.63
N LYS A 77 4.93 3.12 -2.57
CA LYS A 77 6.35 3.45 -2.77
C LYS A 77 7.28 2.74 -1.77
N ALA A 78 6.84 2.56 -0.52
CA ALA A 78 7.62 1.92 0.52
C ALA A 78 7.83 0.42 0.29
N LEU A 79 6.82 -0.27 -0.28
CA LEU A 79 6.92 -1.67 -0.66
C LEU A 79 7.94 -1.91 -1.77
N ASN A 80 8.13 -0.92 -2.65
CA ASN A 80 9.05 -1.05 -3.78
C ASN A 80 10.50 -1.33 -3.37
N ARG A 81 10.94 -0.91 -2.17
CA ARG A 81 12.33 -1.13 -1.76
C ARG A 81 12.62 -2.59 -1.44
N ASP A 82 11.88 -3.20 -0.49
CA ASP A 82 12.10 -4.60 -0.11
C ASP A 82 11.80 -5.54 -1.28
N LEU A 83 10.72 -5.24 -2.03
CA LEU A 83 10.38 -5.95 -3.24
C LEU A 83 11.50 -5.80 -4.28
N LEU A 84 12.01 -4.58 -4.45
CA LEU A 84 13.08 -4.29 -5.39
C LEU A 84 14.36 -5.03 -5.02
N GLU A 85 14.82 -4.97 -3.76
CA GLU A 85 16.02 -5.68 -3.29
C GLU A 85 15.89 -7.18 -3.57
N ARG A 86 14.72 -7.75 -3.30
CA ARG A 86 14.42 -9.17 -3.54
C ARG A 86 14.39 -9.51 -5.03
N LEU A 87 13.72 -8.68 -5.86
CA LEU A 87 13.66 -8.90 -7.30
C LEU A 87 14.99 -8.61 -7.99
N LEU A 88 15.73 -7.59 -7.54
CA LEU A 88 17.09 -7.31 -8.03
C LEU A 88 18.03 -8.48 -7.77
N TRP A 89 17.94 -9.11 -6.58
CA TRP A 89 18.74 -10.31 -6.34
C TRP A 89 18.47 -11.39 -7.39
N TRP A 90 17.17 -11.69 -7.69
CA TRP A 90 16.84 -12.64 -8.75
C TRP A 90 17.35 -12.19 -10.10
N CYS A 91 17.14 -10.94 -10.47
CA CYS A 91 17.55 -10.39 -11.76
C CYS A 91 19.08 -10.44 -11.95
N ASN A 92 19.85 -10.13 -10.91
CA ASN A 92 21.31 -10.21 -10.92
C ASN A 92 21.79 -11.67 -11.11
N GLU A 93 21.19 -12.64 -10.41
CA GLU A 93 21.56 -14.06 -10.54
C GLU A 93 21.29 -14.63 -11.93
N ILE A 94 20.29 -14.09 -12.65
CA ILE A 94 19.92 -14.56 -14.00
C ILE A 94 20.37 -13.62 -15.12
N GLY A 95 21.07 -12.52 -14.79
CA GLY A 95 21.59 -11.57 -15.77
C GLY A 95 20.53 -10.74 -16.49
N ILE A 96 19.44 -10.35 -15.80
CA ILE A 96 18.32 -9.58 -16.35
C ILE A 96 18.27 -8.21 -15.68
N GLU A 97 18.03 -7.16 -16.46
CA GLU A 97 17.89 -5.81 -15.94
C GLU A 97 16.47 -5.54 -15.41
N ALA A 98 16.41 -5.00 -14.18
CA ALA A 98 15.21 -4.51 -13.55
C ALA A 98 15.39 -3.07 -13.09
N SER A 99 14.34 -2.29 -13.15
CA SER A 99 14.36 -0.88 -12.72
C SER A 99 13.04 -0.49 -12.06
N VAL A 100 13.10 0.52 -11.19
CA VAL A 100 11.93 1.11 -10.54
C VAL A 100 11.65 2.48 -11.11
N ARG A 101 10.37 2.76 -11.36
CA ARG A 101 9.89 4.08 -11.75
C ARG A 101 8.70 4.49 -10.92
N HIS A 102 8.86 5.54 -10.13
CA HIS A 102 7.81 6.16 -9.30
C HIS A 102 7.98 7.68 -9.26
N GLY A 103 7.14 8.39 -8.52
CA GLY A 103 7.17 9.86 -8.46
C GLY A 103 8.54 10.45 -8.11
N ASP A 104 9.30 9.80 -7.23
CA ASP A 104 10.61 10.27 -6.75
C ASP A 104 11.80 9.82 -7.62
N THR A 105 11.57 9.06 -8.69
CA THR A 105 12.62 8.67 -9.64
C THR A 105 13.18 9.92 -10.30
N SER A 106 14.49 10.11 -10.27
CA SER A 106 15.15 11.30 -10.80
C SER A 106 14.97 11.43 -12.31
N SER A 107 15.12 12.65 -12.83
CA SER A 107 15.04 12.90 -14.28
C SER A 107 16.15 12.18 -15.05
N TYR A 108 17.31 12.01 -14.45
CA TYR A 108 18.44 11.26 -15.02
C TYR A 108 18.10 9.77 -15.15
N GLU A 109 17.63 9.14 -14.08
CA GLU A 109 17.19 7.72 -14.11
C GLU A 109 16.06 7.50 -15.11
N ARG A 110 15.10 8.44 -15.20
CA ARG A 110 14.01 8.36 -16.20
C ARG A 110 14.55 8.39 -17.63
N LYS A 111 15.61 9.16 -17.91
CA LYS A 111 16.28 9.16 -19.22
C LYS A 111 16.98 7.84 -19.50
N LEU A 112 17.74 7.33 -18.54
CA LEU A 112 18.42 6.03 -18.66
C LEU A 112 17.43 4.89 -18.94
N GLN A 113 16.27 4.86 -18.27
CA GLN A 113 15.22 3.86 -18.51
C GLN A 113 14.60 3.94 -19.91
N VAL A 114 14.72 5.06 -20.60
CA VAL A 114 14.29 5.22 -22.00
C VAL A 114 15.39 4.81 -22.98
N GLU A 115 16.65 5.12 -22.68
CA GLU A 115 17.80 4.78 -23.53
C GLU A 115 18.20 3.32 -23.39
N PHE A 116 18.13 2.80 -22.15
CA PHE A 116 18.44 1.41 -21.79
C PHE A 116 17.24 0.82 -21.03
N PRO A 117 16.18 0.42 -21.73
CA PRO A 117 14.96 -0.03 -21.09
C PRO A 117 15.16 -1.39 -20.38
N PRO A 118 14.71 -1.53 -19.13
CA PRO A 118 14.82 -2.77 -18.37
C PRO A 118 13.83 -3.82 -18.89
N SER A 119 14.15 -5.10 -18.74
CA SER A 119 13.20 -6.18 -19.01
C SER A 119 12.03 -6.21 -18.04
N LEU A 120 12.30 -5.88 -16.76
CA LEU A 120 11.33 -5.74 -15.68
C LEU A 120 11.25 -4.29 -15.23
N LEU A 121 10.09 -3.64 -15.42
CA LEU A 121 9.80 -2.32 -14.89
C LEU A 121 8.82 -2.42 -13.72
N ILE A 122 9.27 -1.99 -12.53
CA ILE A 122 8.43 -1.89 -11.32
C ILE A 122 7.90 -0.47 -11.21
N THR A 123 6.59 -0.30 -11.04
CA THR A 123 5.95 1.01 -11.04
C THR A 123 4.72 1.09 -10.14
N THR A 124 4.14 2.29 -10.00
CA THR A 124 2.86 2.51 -9.30
C THR A 124 1.74 2.84 -10.28
N PRO A 125 0.45 2.71 -9.88
CA PRO A 125 -0.69 3.08 -10.73
C PRO A 125 -0.57 4.51 -11.30
N GLU A 126 -0.17 5.47 -10.48
CA GLU A 126 -0.02 6.89 -10.85
C GLU A 126 1.10 7.09 -11.87
N THR A 127 2.22 6.40 -11.67
CA THR A 127 3.35 6.48 -12.61
C THR A 127 3.03 5.82 -13.94
N LEU A 128 2.22 4.76 -13.94
CA LEU A 128 1.72 4.19 -15.20
C LEU A 128 0.94 5.23 -16.00
N GLN A 129 0.07 6.05 -15.35
CA GLN A 129 -0.60 7.16 -16.02
C GLN A 129 0.39 8.14 -16.67
N ALA A 130 1.47 8.46 -15.97
CA ALA A 130 2.47 9.40 -16.48
C ALA A 130 3.27 8.87 -17.68
N ILE A 131 3.49 7.56 -17.77
CA ILE A 131 4.32 6.96 -18.84
C ILE A 131 3.52 6.57 -20.08
N LEU A 132 2.22 6.29 -19.97
CA LEU A 132 1.38 5.91 -21.10
C LEU A 132 1.41 6.92 -22.26
N PRO A 133 1.34 8.27 -22.03
CA PRO A 133 1.43 9.27 -23.09
C PRO A 133 2.86 9.55 -23.56
N GLY A 134 3.87 9.01 -22.91
CA GLY A 134 5.28 9.34 -23.17
C GLY A 134 5.80 8.73 -24.47
N LYS A 135 6.08 9.54 -25.49
CA LYS A 135 6.45 9.08 -26.85
C LYS A 135 7.49 7.96 -26.86
N LYS A 136 8.68 8.19 -26.31
CA LYS A 136 9.79 7.21 -26.34
C LYS A 136 9.54 5.98 -25.48
N ILE A 137 9.06 6.14 -24.25
CA ILE A 137 8.81 5.01 -23.35
C ILE A 137 7.64 4.14 -23.84
N ARG A 138 6.68 4.75 -24.55
CA ARG A 138 5.55 4.04 -25.15
C ARG A 138 5.99 3.01 -26.19
N GLU A 139 7.07 3.28 -26.93
CA GLU A 139 7.66 2.32 -27.87
C GLU A 139 8.11 1.05 -27.13
N HIS A 140 8.69 1.20 -25.95
CA HIS A 140 9.08 0.06 -25.12
C HIS A 140 7.87 -0.61 -24.46
N LEU A 141 6.85 0.15 -24.07
CA LEU A 141 5.60 -0.43 -23.53
C LEU A 141 4.85 -1.29 -24.56
N SER A 142 5.08 -1.10 -25.86
CA SER A 142 4.51 -1.97 -26.91
C SER A 142 5.02 -3.42 -26.83
N ASN A 143 6.13 -3.66 -26.15
CA ASN A 143 6.72 -4.98 -25.95
C ASN A 143 6.20 -5.71 -24.71
N VAL A 144 5.35 -5.08 -23.87
CA VAL A 144 4.82 -5.69 -22.65
C VAL A 144 4.05 -6.97 -22.98
N LYS A 145 4.44 -8.06 -22.33
CA LYS A 145 3.82 -9.38 -22.46
C LYS A 145 3.16 -9.84 -21.16
N TRP A 146 3.66 -9.35 -20.04
CA TRP A 146 3.20 -9.74 -18.71
C TRP A 146 2.98 -8.51 -17.83
N VAL A 147 1.84 -8.46 -17.19
CA VAL A 147 1.51 -7.44 -16.19
C VAL A 147 1.23 -8.12 -14.87
N VAL A 148 2.03 -7.82 -13.87
CA VAL A 148 1.82 -8.26 -12.48
C VAL A 148 1.21 -7.11 -11.71
N ILE A 149 0.10 -7.35 -11.02
CA ILE A 149 -0.56 -6.38 -10.14
C ILE A 149 -0.46 -6.92 -8.72
N ASP A 150 0.38 -6.29 -7.91
CA ASP A 150 0.59 -6.71 -6.52
C ASP A 150 -0.38 -6.01 -5.57
N GLU A 151 -0.73 -6.70 -4.49
CA GLU A 151 -1.68 -6.25 -3.47
C GLU A 151 -2.97 -5.67 -4.08
N VAL A 152 -3.55 -6.40 -5.05
CA VAL A 152 -4.75 -5.95 -5.82
C VAL A 152 -5.87 -5.47 -4.90
N HIS A 153 -6.06 -6.11 -3.75
CA HIS A 153 -7.09 -5.77 -2.78
C HIS A 153 -6.94 -4.35 -2.18
N GLU A 154 -5.72 -3.83 -2.09
CA GLU A 154 -5.43 -2.47 -1.59
C GLU A 154 -5.72 -1.38 -2.62
N ILE A 155 -5.81 -1.77 -3.88
CA ILE A 155 -6.05 -0.84 -4.99
C ILE A 155 -7.53 -0.87 -5.39
N ALA A 156 -8.10 -2.06 -5.44
CA ALA A 156 -9.36 -2.33 -6.13
C ALA A 156 -10.58 -1.59 -5.54
N ASP A 157 -10.60 -1.33 -4.22
CA ASP A 157 -11.68 -0.63 -3.52
C ASP A 157 -11.53 0.91 -3.50
N SER A 158 -10.59 1.45 -4.27
CA SER A 158 -10.29 2.89 -4.31
C SER A 158 -10.41 3.46 -5.72
N LYS A 159 -10.50 4.79 -5.83
CA LYS A 159 -10.44 5.49 -7.14
C LYS A 159 -9.11 5.23 -7.87
N ARG A 160 -8.02 4.92 -7.13
CA ARG A 160 -6.74 4.50 -7.72
C ARG A 160 -6.90 3.20 -8.53
N GLY A 161 -7.72 2.28 -8.02
CA GLY A 161 -8.06 1.06 -8.75
C GLY A 161 -8.88 1.33 -10.00
N THR A 162 -9.89 2.19 -9.92
CA THR A 162 -10.65 2.61 -11.08
C THR A 162 -9.75 3.22 -12.15
N GLN A 163 -8.81 4.08 -11.75
CA GLN A 163 -7.80 4.67 -12.61
C GLN A 163 -6.87 3.61 -13.22
N LEU A 164 -6.38 2.65 -12.41
CA LEU A 164 -5.55 1.54 -12.89
C LEU A 164 -6.27 0.68 -13.91
N SER A 165 -7.53 0.33 -13.65
CA SER A 165 -8.33 -0.49 -14.57
C SER A 165 -8.42 0.13 -15.96
N LEU A 166 -8.65 1.46 -16.05
CA LEU A 166 -8.61 2.20 -17.32
C LEU A 166 -7.19 2.27 -17.93
N ALA A 167 -6.17 2.45 -17.11
CA ALA A 167 -4.79 2.44 -17.60
C ALA A 167 -4.39 1.12 -18.24
N LEU A 168 -4.88 -0.01 -17.71
CA LEU A 168 -4.64 -1.33 -18.31
C LEU A 168 -5.32 -1.47 -19.68
N GLU A 169 -6.52 -0.92 -19.86
CA GLU A 169 -7.16 -0.91 -21.17
C GLU A 169 -6.45 0.01 -22.18
N ARG A 170 -5.95 1.17 -21.72
CA ARG A 170 -5.08 2.04 -22.53
C ARG A 170 -3.76 1.35 -22.90
N LEU A 171 -3.18 0.59 -21.99
CA LEU A 171 -1.97 -0.21 -22.24
C LEU A 171 -2.24 -1.31 -23.30
N ARG A 172 -3.44 -1.95 -23.27
CA ARG A 172 -3.83 -2.93 -24.30
C ARG A 172 -3.87 -2.33 -25.71
N GLU A 173 -4.27 -1.07 -25.85
CA GLU A 173 -4.21 -0.38 -27.15
C GLU A 173 -2.76 -0.17 -27.64
N ILE A 174 -1.77 -0.17 -26.75
CA ILE A 174 -0.34 0.00 -27.08
C ILE A 174 0.31 -1.34 -27.43
N CYS A 175 0.18 -2.35 -26.56
CA CYS A 175 0.88 -3.63 -26.71
C CYS A 175 0.00 -4.74 -27.27
N LYS A 176 -1.24 -4.45 -27.66
CA LYS A 176 -2.31 -5.33 -28.15
C LYS A 176 -2.84 -6.27 -27.07
N ASP A 177 -1.97 -7.07 -26.45
CA ASP A 177 -2.37 -8.01 -25.41
C ASP A 177 -1.23 -8.40 -24.47
N PHE A 178 -1.59 -8.75 -23.25
CA PHE A 178 -0.68 -9.25 -22.22
C PHE A 178 -1.38 -10.24 -21.28
N GLN A 179 -0.61 -11.13 -20.70
CA GLN A 179 -1.05 -11.99 -19.61
C GLN A 179 -1.08 -11.18 -18.32
N VAL A 180 -2.19 -11.27 -17.55
CA VAL A 180 -2.35 -10.60 -16.26
C VAL A 180 -2.16 -11.58 -15.12
N ILE A 181 -1.38 -11.18 -14.13
CA ILE A 181 -1.18 -11.95 -12.90
C ILE A 181 -1.46 -11.03 -11.73
N GLY A 182 -2.55 -11.29 -11.01
CA GLY A 182 -2.91 -10.59 -9.78
C GLY A 182 -2.35 -11.30 -8.56
N LEU A 183 -1.77 -10.54 -7.64
CA LEU A 183 -1.37 -11.02 -6.32
C LEU A 183 -2.21 -10.33 -5.26
N SER A 184 -2.81 -11.09 -4.38
CA SER A 184 -3.69 -10.56 -3.34
C SER A 184 -3.50 -11.30 -2.01
N ALA A 185 -3.71 -10.60 -0.91
CA ALA A 185 -4.04 -11.25 0.35
C ALA A 185 -5.47 -11.85 0.28
N THR A 186 -5.90 -12.48 1.35
CA THR A 186 -7.26 -13.03 1.46
C THR A 186 -8.31 -11.92 1.29
N VAL A 187 -9.29 -12.14 0.43
CA VAL A 187 -10.37 -11.19 0.09
C VAL A 187 -11.73 -11.88 0.09
N GLY A 188 -12.78 -11.14 0.43
CA GLY A 188 -14.14 -11.68 0.51
C GLY A 188 -14.82 -11.94 -0.84
N SER A 189 -14.33 -11.37 -1.93
CA SER A 189 -14.94 -11.49 -3.26
C SER A 189 -13.89 -11.74 -4.35
N PRO A 190 -13.22 -12.92 -4.35
CA PRO A 190 -12.16 -13.25 -5.32
C PRO A 190 -12.61 -13.12 -6.78
N GLU A 191 -13.84 -13.51 -7.08
CA GLU A 191 -14.42 -13.49 -8.42
C GLU A 191 -14.60 -12.05 -8.93
N LYS A 192 -14.95 -11.11 -8.04
CA LYS A 192 -15.04 -9.68 -8.38
C LYS A 192 -13.64 -9.09 -8.64
N VAL A 193 -12.65 -9.44 -7.80
CA VAL A 193 -11.24 -9.04 -8.00
C VAL A 193 -10.69 -9.59 -9.31
N ALA A 194 -10.99 -10.84 -9.64
CA ALA A 194 -10.61 -11.47 -10.90
C ALA A 194 -11.17 -10.70 -12.09
N LYS A 195 -12.46 -10.37 -12.09
CA LYS A 195 -13.11 -9.55 -13.12
C LYS A 195 -12.55 -8.12 -13.18
N PHE A 196 -12.14 -7.55 -12.06
CA PHE A 196 -11.55 -6.22 -12.01
C PHE A 196 -10.22 -6.14 -12.78
N ILE A 197 -9.35 -7.14 -12.66
CA ILE A 197 -8.04 -7.16 -13.34
C ILE A 197 -8.08 -7.77 -14.74
N SER A 198 -9.07 -8.62 -15.02
CA SER A 198 -9.24 -9.29 -16.32
C SER A 198 -10.72 -9.33 -16.71
N PRO A 199 -11.35 -8.16 -17.04
CA PRO A 199 -12.79 -8.10 -17.24
C PRO A 199 -13.29 -8.88 -18.45
N ASN A 200 -12.48 -8.98 -19.50
CA ASN A 200 -12.88 -9.52 -20.80
C ASN A 200 -12.22 -10.87 -21.14
N LYS A 201 -11.44 -11.43 -20.20
CA LYS A 201 -10.74 -12.70 -20.42
C LYS A 201 -10.86 -13.60 -19.19
N PRO A 202 -10.89 -14.92 -19.40
CA PRO A 202 -10.88 -15.86 -18.28
C PRO A 202 -9.64 -15.68 -17.43
N ILE A 203 -9.82 -15.88 -16.12
CA ILE A 203 -8.75 -15.80 -15.12
C ILE A 203 -8.91 -16.95 -14.14
N GLU A 204 -7.82 -17.65 -13.88
CA GLU A 204 -7.78 -18.75 -12.91
C GLU A 204 -7.54 -18.19 -11.49
N ILE A 205 -8.42 -18.50 -10.56
CA ILE A 205 -8.32 -18.06 -9.17
C ILE A 205 -7.66 -19.15 -8.35
N ILE A 206 -6.48 -18.87 -7.82
CA ILE A 206 -5.69 -19.77 -7.01
C ILE A 206 -5.77 -19.33 -5.56
N LYS A 207 -6.44 -20.13 -4.74
CA LYS A 207 -6.53 -19.94 -3.29
C LYS A 207 -5.47 -20.80 -2.61
N ALA A 208 -4.33 -20.21 -2.29
CA ALA A 208 -3.25 -20.86 -1.55
C ALA A 208 -3.28 -20.42 -0.07
N THR A 209 -4.42 -20.64 0.56
CA THR A 209 -4.64 -20.38 1.99
C THR A 209 -4.26 -21.62 2.78
N PHE A 210 -3.41 -21.45 3.79
CA PHE A 210 -3.23 -22.45 4.82
C PHE A 210 -4.22 -22.10 5.94
N PRO A 211 -4.84 -23.09 6.59
CA PRO A 211 -5.53 -22.84 7.84
C PRO A 211 -4.48 -22.49 8.91
N LYS A 212 -3.98 -21.24 8.89
CA LYS A 212 -3.20 -20.74 10.02
C LYS A 212 -4.16 -20.60 11.19
N GLY A 213 -4.01 -21.44 12.20
CA GLY A 213 -4.75 -21.26 13.44
C GLY A 213 -4.49 -19.84 13.96
N MET A 214 -5.54 -19.03 14.04
CA MET A 214 -5.50 -17.72 14.68
C MET A 214 -6.08 -17.82 16.08
N LYS A 215 -5.43 -17.18 17.04
CA LYS A 215 -5.99 -16.96 18.37
C LYS A 215 -6.20 -15.46 18.56
N ILE A 216 -7.44 -15.06 18.52
CA ILE A 216 -7.83 -13.66 18.71
C ILE A 216 -8.58 -13.56 20.04
N LYS A 217 -8.18 -12.57 20.86
CA LYS A 217 -8.88 -12.21 22.10
C LYS A 217 -9.34 -10.78 22.01
N VAL A 218 -10.56 -10.50 22.44
CA VAL A 218 -11.06 -9.14 22.67
C VAL A 218 -11.05 -8.92 24.18
N VAL A 219 -10.46 -7.80 24.61
CA VAL A 219 -10.30 -7.48 26.03
C VAL A 219 -10.72 -6.05 26.31
N TYR A 220 -11.32 -5.82 27.47
CA TYR A 220 -11.61 -4.52 28.03
C TYR A 220 -10.94 -4.45 29.41
N PRO A 221 -9.73 -3.88 29.51
CA PRO A 221 -9.01 -3.79 30.78
C PRO A 221 -9.76 -2.91 31.77
N LYS A 222 -10.16 -3.47 32.90
CA LYS A 222 -10.83 -2.73 33.98
C LYS A 222 -9.80 -1.96 34.81
N PRO A 223 -10.13 -0.73 35.29
CA PRO A 223 -9.30 0.02 36.20
C PRO A 223 -9.02 -0.74 37.50
N GLU A 224 -7.80 -0.65 37.98
CA GLU A 224 -7.33 -1.15 39.26
C GLU A 224 -6.82 0.03 40.13
N LEU A 225 -6.65 -0.17 41.44
CA LEU A 225 -6.15 0.89 42.32
C LEU A 225 -4.80 1.50 41.87
N LYS A 226 -3.93 0.67 41.27
CA LYS A 226 -2.64 1.15 40.73
C LYS A 226 -2.79 2.06 39.51
N ASP A 227 -3.91 1.99 38.79
CA ASP A 227 -4.15 2.82 37.61
C ASP A 227 -4.46 4.27 37.96
N LYS A 228 -4.89 4.55 39.21
CA LYS A 228 -5.11 5.91 39.68
C LYS A 228 -3.81 6.75 39.62
N LYS A 229 -2.69 6.21 40.08
CA LYS A 229 -1.39 6.90 39.99
C LYS A 229 -0.92 7.10 38.56
N ILE A 230 -1.20 6.13 37.67
CA ILE A 230 -0.87 6.23 36.26
C ILE A 230 -1.74 7.32 35.63
N SER A 231 -3.05 7.33 35.90
CA SER A 231 -4.00 8.29 35.34
C SER A 231 -3.62 9.74 35.70
N GLU A 232 -3.24 9.99 36.97
CA GLU A 232 -2.73 11.29 37.42
C GLU A 232 -1.45 11.71 36.66
N LYS A 233 -0.52 10.77 36.49
CA LYS A 233 0.75 11.02 35.80
C LYS A 233 0.59 11.37 34.33
N ILE A 234 -0.35 10.75 33.63
CA ILE A 234 -0.58 10.93 32.17
C ILE A 234 -1.74 11.88 31.86
N VAL A 235 -2.36 12.48 32.85
CA VAL A 235 -3.55 13.36 32.72
C VAL A 235 -4.62 12.69 31.85
N ALA A 236 -5.09 11.50 32.27
CA ALA A 236 -6.07 10.73 31.51
C ALA A 236 -7.00 9.97 32.48
N SER A 237 -8.08 9.38 31.94
CA SER A 237 -9.01 8.60 32.75
C SER A 237 -8.38 7.30 33.29
N PRO A 238 -8.90 6.75 34.44
CA PRO A 238 -8.45 5.46 34.96
C PRO A 238 -8.59 4.31 33.95
N GLU A 239 -9.61 4.35 33.08
CA GLU A 239 -9.84 3.36 32.01
C GLU A 239 -8.72 3.42 30.97
N THR A 240 -8.28 4.62 30.60
CA THR A 240 -7.13 4.81 29.70
C THR A 240 -5.84 4.31 30.35
N ALA A 241 -5.63 4.61 31.62
CA ALA A 241 -4.49 4.10 32.37
C ALA A 241 -4.47 2.56 32.43
N ALA A 242 -5.62 1.93 32.66
CA ALA A 242 -5.76 0.47 32.65
C ALA A 242 -5.40 -0.16 31.29
N ARG A 243 -5.86 0.45 30.18
CA ARG A 243 -5.51 0.01 28.82
C ARG A 243 -4.02 0.14 28.55
N LEU A 244 -3.39 1.26 28.90
CA LEU A 244 -1.95 1.46 28.72
C LEU A 244 -1.12 0.47 29.56
N ARG A 245 -1.49 0.29 30.83
CA ARG A 245 -0.89 -0.73 31.70
C ARG A 245 -0.96 -2.11 31.05
N PHE A 246 -2.15 -2.52 30.57
CA PHE A 246 -2.34 -3.80 29.92
C PHE A 246 -1.43 -3.95 28.68
N ILE A 247 -1.36 -2.93 27.82
CA ILE A 247 -0.47 -2.92 26.64
C ILE A 247 0.98 -3.12 27.07
N MET A 248 1.46 -2.33 28.04
CA MET A 248 2.83 -2.40 28.53
C MET A 248 3.14 -3.79 29.15
N GLU A 249 2.21 -4.37 29.90
CA GLU A 249 2.36 -5.73 30.45
C GLU A 249 2.45 -6.78 29.35
N MET A 250 1.63 -6.69 28.31
CA MET A 250 1.66 -7.64 27.17
C MET A 250 2.96 -7.52 26.39
N ILE A 251 3.45 -6.30 26.13
CA ILE A 251 4.74 -6.07 25.49
C ILE A 251 5.90 -6.62 26.34
N LYS A 252 5.89 -6.40 27.66
CA LYS A 252 6.93 -6.95 28.57
C LYS A 252 6.98 -8.48 28.55
N LYS A 253 5.81 -9.14 28.44
CA LYS A 253 5.66 -10.61 28.41
C LYS A 253 6.02 -11.24 27.06
N SER A 254 6.03 -10.46 25.98
CA SER A 254 6.42 -10.92 24.65
C SER A 254 7.90 -10.65 24.35
N ARG A 255 8.48 -11.39 23.40
CA ARG A 255 9.81 -11.11 22.87
C ARG A 255 9.75 -9.91 21.94
N SER A 256 8.71 -9.87 21.09
CA SER A 256 8.46 -8.80 20.15
C SER A 256 6.96 -8.59 19.94
N ALA A 257 6.51 -7.33 19.76
CA ALA A 257 5.11 -7.02 19.55
C ALA A 257 4.92 -5.90 18.52
N LEU A 258 3.81 -5.98 17.77
CA LEU A 258 3.29 -4.84 17.00
C LEU A 258 1.99 -4.38 17.64
N THR A 259 1.86 -3.08 17.88
CA THR A 259 0.63 -2.46 18.36
C THR A 259 0.04 -1.60 17.26
N PHE A 260 -1.08 -2.04 16.70
CA PHE A 260 -1.76 -1.31 15.63
C PHE A 260 -2.81 -0.34 16.19
N THR A 261 -2.89 0.83 15.57
CA THR A 261 -3.93 1.84 15.76
C THR A 261 -4.58 2.18 14.42
N ASN A 262 -5.77 2.79 14.45
CA ASN A 262 -6.46 3.15 13.22
C ASN A 262 -5.95 4.46 12.62
N THR A 263 -5.47 5.39 13.46
CA THR A 263 -4.99 6.71 13.04
C THR A 263 -3.56 6.96 13.53
N ARG A 264 -2.87 7.87 12.85
CA ARG A 264 -1.52 8.33 13.23
C ARG A 264 -1.54 9.02 14.58
N GLU A 265 -2.60 9.77 14.84
CA GLU A 265 -2.90 10.43 16.10
C GLU A 265 -2.86 9.44 17.28
N PHE A 266 -3.65 8.36 17.20
CA PHE A 266 -3.64 7.33 18.25
C PHE A 266 -2.28 6.64 18.40
N ALA A 267 -1.50 6.50 17.34
CA ALA A 267 -0.16 5.94 17.44
C ALA A 267 0.76 6.86 18.26
N GLU A 268 0.69 8.17 18.02
CA GLU A 268 1.47 9.17 18.76
C GLU A 268 1.00 9.31 20.22
N ILE A 269 -0.33 9.34 20.46
CA ILE A 269 -0.90 9.37 21.81
C ILE A 269 -0.40 8.18 22.63
N LEU A 270 -0.57 6.97 22.12
CA LEU A 270 -0.16 5.76 22.83
C LEU A 270 1.32 5.78 23.13
N ALA A 271 2.17 6.15 22.17
CA ALA A 271 3.61 6.19 22.37
C ALA A 271 4.03 7.25 23.39
N SER A 272 3.48 8.45 23.30
CA SER A 272 3.73 9.54 24.24
C SER A 272 3.31 9.16 25.66
N ARG A 273 2.11 8.60 25.84
CA ARG A 273 1.62 8.18 27.15
C ARG A 273 2.43 7.02 27.75
N VAL A 274 2.84 6.03 26.93
CA VAL A 274 3.73 4.95 27.37
C VAL A 274 5.07 5.50 27.83
N LYS A 275 5.68 6.44 27.10
CA LYS A 275 6.93 7.11 27.49
C LYS A 275 6.75 7.99 28.74
N ALA A 276 5.61 8.63 28.90
CA ALA A 276 5.31 9.40 30.11
C ALA A 276 5.20 8.50 31.35
N ILE A 277 4.69 7.27 31.21
CA ILE A 277 4.65 6.27 32.30
C ILE A 277 6.07 5.75 32.61
N ASP A 278 6.81 5.37 31.59
CA ASP A 278 8.16 4.82 31.69
C ASP A 278 9.02 5.32 30.51
N LYS A 279 9.89 6.31 30.81
CA LYS A 279 10.72 6.99 29.79
C LYS A 279 11.63 6.02 29.01
N ASN A 280 12.04 4.93 29.64
CA ASN A 280 12.95 3.94 29.06
C ASN A 280 12.20 2.72 28.48
N PHE A 281 10.86 2.78 28.37
CA PHE A 281 10.09 1.67 27.81
C PHE A 281 10.49 1.43 26.34
N PRO A 282 10.85 0.18 25.96
CA PRO A 282 11.45 -0.11 24.66
C PRO A 282 10.40 -0.15 23.53
N VAL A 283 9.86 1.02 23.17
CA VAL A 283 8.83 1.20 22.15
C VAL A 283 9.22 2.27 21.14
N GLY A 284 8.95 2.02 19.86
CA GLY A 284 9.07 2.99 18.78
C GLY A 284 7.71 3.29 18.15
N VAL A 285 7.65 4.35 17.31
CA VAL A 285 6.48 4.74 16.53
C VAL A 285 6.77 4.60 15.05
N HIS A 286 5.77 4.17 14.27
CA HIS A 286 5.90 4.05 12.83
C HIS A 286 4.60 4.39 12.10
N HIS A 287 4.61 5.47 11.33
CA HIS A 287 3.53 5.87 10.41
C HIS A 287 4.05 6.74 9.25
N SER A 288 3.24 6.94 8.24
CA SER A 288 3.64 7.58 6.98
C SER A 288 4.08 9.05 7.11
N SER A 289 3.60 9.79 8.13
CA SER A 289 3.98 11.20 8.36
C SER A 289 5.34 11.39 9.03
N LEU A 290 5.94 10.29 9.56
CA LEU A 290 7.31 10.35 10.05
C LEU A 290 8.30 10.39 8.90
N SER A 291 9.46 11.03 9.12
CA SER A 291 10.54 11.04 8.14
C SER A 291 10.99 9.62 7.77
N LYS A 292 11.51 9.47 6.55
CA LYS A 292 12.03 8.20 6.05
C LYS A 292 13.14 7.64 6.95
N GLU A 293 14.02 8.52 7.42
CA GLU A 293 15.16 8.18 8.30
C GLU A 293 14.67 7.61 9.62
N VAL A 294 13.67 8.25 10.23
CA VAL A 294 13.06 7.80 11.49
C VAL A 294 12.41 6.44 11.34
N ARG A 295 11.63 6.25 10.28
CA ARG A 295 10.98 4.96 10.01
C ARG A 295 12.01 3.84 9.86
N ILE A 296 13.05 4.06 9.04
CA ILE A 296 14.13 3.08 8.83
C ILE A 296 14.89 2.81 10.14
N LYS A 297 15.14 3.84 10.95
CA LYS A 297 15.79 3.68 12.25
C LYS A 297 14.95 2.79 13.17
N THR A 298 13.66 3.08 13.30
CA THR A 298 12.72 2.29 14.11
C THR A 298 12.66 0.82 13.67
N GLU A 299 12.57 0.57 12.35
CA GLU A 299 12.59 -0.79 11.80
C GLU A 299 13.90 -1.54 12.12
N LYS A 300 15.05 -0.86 11.98
CA LYS A 300 16.37 -1.44 12.32
C LYS A 300 16.51 -1.75 13.82
N GLU A 301 16.10 -0.82 14.67
CA GLU A 301 16.16 -0.99 16.13
C GLU A 301 15.26 -2.16 16.57
N PHE A 302 14.10 -2.33 15.94
CA PHE A 302 13.22 -3.47 16.19
C PHE A 302 13.83 -4.79 15.72
N LYS A 303 14.39 -4.85 14.51
CA LYS A 303 15.08 -6.05 13.99
C LYS A 303 16.31 -6.43 14.85
N GLN A 304 16.99 -5.43 15.43
CA GLN A 304 18.14 -5.63 16.33
C GLN A 304 17.73 -5.89 17.79
N GLU A 305 16.42 -6.05 18.06
CA GLU A 305 15.86 -6.28 19.42
C GLU A 305 16.20 -5.16 20.43
N LYS A 306 16.61 -3.96 19.95
CA LYS A 306 16.84 -2.78 20.80
C LYS A 306 15.55 -2.19 21.36
N ILE A 307 14.46 -2.30 20.59
CA ILE A 307 13.10 -2.02 21.04
C ILE A 307 12.26 -3.29 20.92
N LYS A 308 11.33 -3.48 21.86
CA LYS A 308 10.46 -4.68 21.92
C LYS A 308 9.17 -4.53 21.16
N ALA A 309 8.72 -3.29 20.94
CA ALA A 309 7.47 -3.05 20.24
C ALA A 309 7.53 -1.84 19.33
N ILE A 310 6.69 -1.88 18.30
CA ILE A 310 6.40 -0.72 17.47
C ILE A 310 4.90 -0.43 17.56
N ILE A 311 4.54 0.82 17.85
CA ILE A 311 3.18 1.33 17.72
C ILE A 311 3.04 1.89 16.32
N SER A 312 2.07 1.36 15.54
CA SER A 312 1.96 1.66 14.11
C SER A 312 0.52 1.80 13.65
N THR A 313 0.36 2.46 12.52
CA THR A 313 -0.87 2.42 11.71
C THR A 313 -0.78 1.30 10.65
N SER A 314 -1.58 1.38 9.58
CA SER A 314 -1.51 0.45 8.45
C SER A 314 -0.13 0.40 7.76
N SER A 315 0.78 1.32 8.06
CA SER A 315 2.11 1.39 7.44
C SER A 315 2.99 0.14 7.66
N LEU A 316 2.75 -0.64 8.74
CA LEU A 316 3.39 -1.95 8.97
C LEU A 316 2.44 -3.15 8.72
N GLN A 317 1.22 -2.87 8.27
CA GLN A 317 0.25 -3.92 7.93
C GLN A 317 0.66 -4.65 6.66
N LEU A 318 1.31 -3.98 5.71
CA LEU A 318 1.66 -4.48 4.38
C LEU A 318 3.17 -4.55 4.18
N GLY A 319 3.64 -5.64 3.60
CA GLY A 319 4.89 -5.80 2.86
C GLY A 319 6.23 -5.44 3.49
N ILE A 320 6.27 -4.66 4.58
CA ILE A 320 7.54 -4.30 5.21
C ILE A 320 8.01 -5.50 6.04
N ASP A 321 9.21 -5.97 5.74
CA ASP A 321 9.86 -7.04 6.50
C ASP A 321 10.41 -6.51 7.82
N VAL A 322 9.56 -6.46 8.84
CA VAL A 322 10.00 -6.24 10.24
C VAL A 322 10.31 -7.55 10.96
N GLY A 323 10.31 -8.66 10.23
CA GLY A 323 10.45 -9.99 10.80
C GLY A 323 9.15 -10.52 11.44
N SER A 324 9.26 -11.71 12.01
CA SER A 324 8.16 -12.35 12.74
C SER A 324 8.03 -11.74 14.13
N VAL A 325 6.79 -11.41 14.53
CA VAL A 325 6.50 -10.94 15.89
C VAL A 325 5.75 -12.02 16.69
N ASP A 326 5.93 -12.00 18.02
CA ASP A 326 5.26 -12.97 18.90
C ASP A 326 3.81 -12.60 19.14
N LEU A 327 3.48 -11.30 19.14
CA LEU A 327 2.17 -10.80 19.51
C LEU A 327 1.78 -9.57 18.68
N VAL A 328 0.53 -9.55 18.25
CA VAL A 328 -0.11 -8.35 17.70
C VAL A 328 -1.15 -7.84 18.69
N LEU A 329 -1.04 -6.56 19.03
CA LEU A 329 -2.02 -5.81 19.78
C LEU A 329 -2.75 -4.88 18.80
N GLN A 330 -4.07 -4.82 18.90
CA GLN A 330 -4.90 -3.89 18.15
C GLN A 330 -5.60 -2.98 19.16
N TYR A 331 -5.30 -1.69 19.11
CA TYR A 331 -5.97 -0.69 19.94
C TYR A 331 -7.22 -0.20 19.24
N MET A 332 -8.38 -0.37 19.86
CA MET A 332 -9.73 -0.21 19.31
C MET A 332 -10.06 -1.23 18.20
N SER A 333 -11.32 -1.28 17.81
CA SER A 333 -11.77 -2.10 16.67
C SER A 333 -10.99 -1.75 15.40
N PRO A 334 -10.53 -2.73 14.63
CA PRO A 334 -9.88 -2.48 13.34
C PRO A 334 -10.87 -2.05 12.24
N ARG A 335 -12.17 -1.96 12.52
CA ARG A 335 -13.27 -1.60 11.63
C ARG A 335 -13.57 -2.61 10.51
N GLN A 336 -12.60 -3.45 10.15
CA GLN A 336 -12.73 -4.44 9.09
C GLN A 336 -12.10 -5.77 9.49
N VAL A 337 -12.75 -6.88 9.10
CA VAL A 337 -12.25 -8.25 9.31
C VAL A 337 -10.94 -8.47 8.57
N THR A 338 -10.87 -8.00 7.32
CA THR A 338 -9.68 -8.10 6.47
C THR A 338 -8.47 -7.43 7.14
N GLN A 339 -8.64 -6.24 7.72
CA GLN A 339 -7.56 -5.56 8.44
C GLN A 339 -7.09 -6.35 9.67
N LEU A 340 -8.03 -6.91 10.45
CA LEU A 340 -7.68 -7.73 11.62
C LEU A 340 -6.84 -8.94 11.21
N ILE A 341 -7.26 -9.66 10.18
CA ILE A 341 -6.54 -10.85 9.66
C ILE A 341 -5.13 -10.47 9.19
N GLN A 342 -4.99 -9.38 8.43
CA GLN A 342 -3.69 -8.91 7.93
C GLN A 342 -2.76 -8.49 9.06
N ARG A 343 -3.28 -7.75 10.08
CA ARG A 343 -2.52 -7.31 11.25
C ARG A 343 -2.10 -8.50 12.11
N VAL A 344 -3.04 -9.36 12.50
CA VAL A 344 -2.76 -10.56 13.33
C VAL A 344 -1.85 -11.52 12.57
N GLY A 345 -1.98 -11.62 11.25
CA GLY A 345 -1.12 -12.42 10.40
C GLY A 345 0.36 -12.02 10.41
N ARG A 346 0.72 -10.82 10.97
CA ARG A 346 2.12 -10.45 11.23
C ARG A 346 2.75 -11.23 12.37
N SER A 347 1.94 -11.84 13.25
CA SER A 347 2.44 -12.78 14.23
C SER A 347 2.49 -14.20 13.65
N GLY A 348 3.46 -15.01 14.07
CA GLY A 348 3.54 -16.42 13.68
C GLY A 348 3.99 -16.66 12.24
N HIS A 349 5.00 -15.98 11.74
CA HIS A 349 5.53 -16.16 10.37
C HIS A 349 6.16 -17.53 10.06
N GLU A 350 6.48 -18.34 11.06
CA GLU A 350 6.86 -19.73 10.84
C GLU A 350 5.60 -20.57 10.49
N VAL A 351 5.73 -21.45 9.51
CA VAL A 351 4.63 -22.22 8.90
C VAL A 351 3.78 -23.00 9.93
N GLU A 352 4.33 -23.25 11.12
CA GLU A 352 3.68 -24.04 12.18
C GLU A 352 3.23 -23.23 13.40
N ARG A 353 3.50 -21.90 13.48
CA ARG A 353 3.11 -21.10 14.66
C ARG A 353 1.74 -20.45 14.48
N MET A 354 0.90 -20.64 15.50
CA MET A 354 -0.40 -20.00 15.64
C MET A 354 -0.26 -18.48 15.74
N ALA A 355 -0.95 -17.74 14.87
CA ALA A 355 -0.99 -16.29 14.94
C ALA A 355 -1.76 -15.80 16.18
N LYS A 356 -1.19 -14.83 16.93
CA LYS A 356 -1.75 -14.33 18.19
C LYS A 356 -2.10 -12.85 18.08
N GLY A 357 -3.36 -12.51 18.29
CA GLY A 357 -3.87 -11.15 18.33
C GLY A 357 -4.70 -10.85 19.56
N ILE A 358 -4.56 -9.62 20.08
CA ILE A 358 -5.42 -9.12 21.16
C ILE A 358 -5.98 -7.76 20.70
N VAL A 359 -7.31 -7.66 20.65
CA VAL A 359 -8.00 -6.38 20.42
C VAL A 359 -8.32 -5.78 21.78
N ILE A 360 -7.93 -4.54 22.00
CA ILE A 360 -8.10 -3.80 23.26
C ILE A 360 -9.17 -2.74 23.02
N SER A 361 -10.37 -3.01 23.50
CA SER A 361 -11.54 -2.15 23.30
C SER A 361 -11.58 -0.99 24.28
N THR A 362 -12.23 0.11 23.87
CA THR A 362 -12.28 1.39 24.61
C THR A 362 -13.61 1.65 25.30
N ASP A 363 -14.70 1.13 24.76
CA ASP A 363 -16.08 1.33 25.22
C ASP A 363 -16.95 0.12 24.84
N GLU A 364 -18.23 0.17 25.16
CA GLU A 364 -19.17 -0.93 24.93
C GLU A 364 -19.39 -1.21 23.45
N ASP A 365 -19.57 -0.18 22.62
CA ASP A 365 -19.77 -0.32 21.18
C ASP A 365 -18.54 -0.93 20.51
N ASP A 366 -17.35 -0.48 20.92
CA ASP A 366 -16.08 -1.02 20.44
C ASP A 366 -15.87 -2.47 20.84
N ILE A 367 -16.36 -2.90 22.03
CA ILE A 367 -16.35 -4.32 22.43
C ILE A 367 -17.22 -5.15 21.50
N PHE A 368 -18.45 -4.73 21.23
CA PHE A 368 -19.38 -5.48 20.37
C PHE A 368 -18.84 -5.57 18.94
N GLU A 369 -18.40 -4.45 18.37
CA GLU A 369 -17.81 -4.43 17.03
C GLU A 369 -16.58 -5.33 16.95
N SER A 370 -15.64 -5.19 17.89
CA SER A 370 -14.43 -6.02 17.98
C SER A 370 -14.74 -7.51 18.12
N ALA A 371 -15.74 -7.88 18.92
CA ALA A 371 -16.13 -9.26 19.10
C ALA A 371 -16.73 -9.88 17.82
N VAL A 372 -17.56 -9.11 17.10
CA VAL A 372 -18.13 -9.54 15.82
C VAL A 372 -17.04 -9.70 14.77
N ILE A 373 -16.12 -8.73 14.66
CA ILE A 373 -15.00 -8.76 13.73
C ILE A 373 -14.07 -9.94 14.05
N ALA A 374 -13.73 -10.16 15.33
CA ALA A 374 -12.90 -11.29 15.74
C ALA A 374 -13.56 -12.64 15.41
N ARG A 375 -14.86 -12.80 15.67
CA ARG A 375 -15.63 -13.99 15.30
C ARG A 375 -15.61 -14.24 13.80
N LYS A 376 -15.86 -13.20 12.99
CA LYS A 376 -15.83 -13.29 11.53
C LYS A 376 -14.42 -13.63 11.02
N ALA A 377 -13.38 -13.01 11.60
CA ALA A 377 -12.00 -13.32 11.25
C ALA A 377 -11.63 -14.78 11.48
N LEU A 378 -12.08 -15.36 12.61
CA LEU A 378 -11.87 -16.78 12.93
C LEU A 378 -12.64 -17.74 12.00
N LYS A 379 -13.72 -17.26 11.36
CA LYS A 379 -14.51 -18.00 10.36
C LYS A 379 -14.12 -17.68 8.91
N GLU A 380 -13.16 -16.78 8.69
CA GLU A 380 -12.78 -16.28 7.38
C GLU A 380 -13.95 -15.63 6.59
N GLU A 381 -14.93 -15.06 7.32
CA GLU A 381 -16.06 -14.32 6.76
C GLU A 381 -15.65 -12.86 6.49
N LEU A 382 -15.08 -12.60 5.32
CA LEU A 382 -14.55 -11.30 4.93
C LEU A 382 -15.61 -10.39 4.30
N GLU A 383 -15.38 -9.09 4.36
CA GLU A 383 -16.18 -8.09 3.66
C GLU A 383 -16.04 -8.24 2.15
N GLU A 384 -17.13 -7.98 1.43
CA GLU A 384 -17.08 -7.85 -0.01
C GLU A 384 -16.37 -6.55 -0.41
N LEU A 385 -15.49 -6.64 -1.41
CA LEU A 385 -14.89 -5.46 -2.04
C LEU A 385 -15.97 -4.65 -2.77
N ARG A 386 -15.95 -3.34 -2.54
CA ARG A 386 -16.78 -2.36 -3.23
C ARG A 386 -15.91 -1.56 -4.18
N PHE A 387 -16.22 -1.61 -5.46
CA PHE A 387 -15.52 -0.83 -6.48
C PHE A 387 -16.15 0.55 -6.62
N HIS A 388 -15.33 1.55 -6.90
CA HIS A 388 -15.80 2.88 -7.29
C HIS A 388 -16.26 2.84 -8.75
N GLU A 389 -17.53 2.41 -8.95
CA GLU A 389 -18.13 2.32 -10.29
C GLU A 389 -18.46 3.73 -10.82
N ASN A 390 -18.29 3.92 -12.13
CA ASN A 390 -18.62 5.14 -12.88
C ASN A 390 -18.08 6.45 -12.24
N SER A 391 -16.90 6.42 -11.61
CA SER A 391 -16.28 7.63 -11.04
C SER A 391 -15.99 8.65 -12.15
N TYR A 392 -16.83 9.70 -12.27
CA TYR A 392 -16.77 10.65 -13.39
C TYR A 392 -15.53 11.53 -13.37
N ASP A 393 -14.96 11.82 -12.21
CA ASP A 393 -13.69 12.52 -12.07
C ASP A 393 -12.52 11.72 -12.65
N VAL A 394 -12.46 10.41 -12.34
CA VAL A 394 -11.49 9.50 -12.95
C VAL A 394 -11.75 9.36 -14.44
N LEU A 395 -13.01 9.24 -14.87
CA LEU A 395 -13.38 9.17 -16.28
C LEU A 395 -12.92 10.41 -17.05
N ALA A 396 -13.19 11.59 -16.51
CA ALA A 396 -12.77 12.86 -17.11
C ALA A 396 -11.23 12.91 -17.32
N HIS A 397 -10.47 12.56 -16.29
CA HIS A 397 -9.02 12.48 -16.37
C HIS A 397 -8.55 11.49 -17.44
N GLN A 398 -9.18 10.32 -17.54
CA GLN A 398 -8.80 9.27 -18.49
C GLN A 398 -9.20 9.59 -19.93
N ILE A 399 -10.31 10.29 -20.16
CA ILE A 399 -10.67 10.80 -21.50
C ILE A 399 -9.61 11.77 -21.99
N VAL A 400 -9.16 12.71 -21.15
CA VAL A 400 -8.04 13.60 -21.48
C VAL A 400 -6.78 12.78 -21.75
N GLY A 401 -6.49 11.75 -20.93
CA GLY A 401 -5.38 10.82 -21.14
C GLY A 401 -5.39 10.14 -22.51
N LEU A 402 -6.54 9.67 -22.97
CA LEU A 402 -6.69 9.09 -24.31
C LEU A 402 -6.32 10.06 -25.43
N THR A 403 -6.59 11.38 -25.27
CA THR A 403 -6.15 12.38 -26.26
C THR A 403 -4.63 12.56 -26.29
N HIS A 404 -3.94 12.27 -25.19
CA HIS A 404 -2.47 12.27 -25.14
C HIS A 404 -1.89 11.00 -25.75
N ASP A 405 -2.58 9.87 -25.62
CA ASP A 405 -2.16 8.60 -26.20
C ASP A 405 -2.29 8.61 -27.73
N PHE A 406 -3.40 9.14 -28.26
CA PHE A 406 -3.78 9.01 -29.67
C PHE A 406 -3.76 10.33 -30.47
N TRP A 407 -3.52 11.47 -29.78
CA TRP A 407 -3.67 12.81 -30.35
C TRP A 407 -5.12 13.16 -30.72
N ARG A 408 -5.80 12.25 -31.39
CA ARG A 408 -7.25 12.24 -31.71
C ARG A 408 -7.78 10.83 -31.70
N ILE A 409 -9.00 10.66 -31.26
CA ILE A 409 -9.69 9.37 -31.16
C ILE A 409 -11.19 9.58 -31.43
N SER A 410 -11.85 8.67 -32.16
CA SER A 410 -13.30 8.75 -32.30
C SER A 410 -14.01 8.58 -30.96
N VAL A 411 -15.16 9.22 -30.79
CA VAL A 411 -15.95 9.15 -29.55
C VAL A 411 -16.34 7.71 -29.24
N GLU A 412 -16.74 6.94 -30.26
CA GLU A 412 -17.13 5.53 -30.16
C GLU A 412 -15.95 4.68 -29.66
N LYS A 413 -14.77 4.86 -30.27
CA LYS A 413 -13.58 4.10 -29.87
C LYS A 413 -13.13 4.43 -28.44
N ALA A 414 -13.20 5.70 -28.04
CA ALA A 414 -12.89 6.12 -26.67
C ALA A 414 -13.88 5.49 -25.67
N TYR A 415 -15.17 5.47 -25.99
CA TYR A 415 -16.20 4.82 -25.17
C TYR A 415 -15.97 3.31 -25.07
N GLU A 416 -15.64 2.63 -26.17
CA GLU A 416 -15.33 1.20 -26.18
C GLU A 416 -14.15 0.87 -25.25
N ILE A 417 -13.07 1.67 -25.30
CA ILE A 417 -11.90 1.49 -24.40
C ILE A 417 -12.32 1.62 -22.95
N VAL A 418 -13.08 2.68 -22.63
CA VAL A 418 -13.54 2.94 -21.27
C VAL A 418 -14.44 1.82 -20.77
N LYS A 419 -15.39 1.37 -21.58
CA LYS A 419 -16.39 0.36 -21.20
C LYS A 419 -15.79 -1.04 -20.98
N ARG A 420 -14.62 -1.33 -21.53
CA ARG A 420 -13.90 -2.57 -21.27
C ARG A 420 -13.39 -2.66 -19.83
N ALA A 421 -13.11 -1.52 -19.17
CA ALA A 421 -12.69 -1.50 -17.79
C ALA A 421 -13.84 -1.87 -16.84
N TYR A 422 -13.62 -2.80 -15.93
CA TYR A 422 -14.64 -3.35 -15.04
C TYR A 422 -15.46 -2.29 -14.27
N PRO A 423 -14.87 -1.22 -13.72
CA PRO A 423 -15.62 -0.17 -13.03
C PRO A 423 -16.61 0.60 -13.95
N TYR A 424 -16.40 0.58 -15.27
CA TYR A 424 -17.22 1.30 -16.24
C TYR A 424 -18.08 0.39 -17.12
N ARG A 425 -18.18 -0.89 -16.81
CA ARG A 425 -18.99 -1.87 -17.56
C ARG A 425 -20.46 -1.48 -17.71
N ASN A 426 -21.00 -0.71 -16.76
CA ASN A 426 -22.39 -0.23 -16.72
C ASN A 426 -22.54 1.23 -17.19
N LEU A 427 -21.45 1.91 -17.58
CA LEU A 427 -21.49 3.29 -18.06
C LEU A 427 -22.31 3.37 -19.35
N SER A 428 -23.29 4.27 -19.41
CA SER A 428 -24.05 4.53 -20.62
C SER A 428 -23.29 5.43 -21.58
N TYR A 429 -23.61 5.33 -22.88
CA TYR A 429 -23.01 6.21 -23.89
C TYR A 429 -23.39 7.69 -23.66
N THR A 430 -24.61 7.94 -23.17
CA THR A 430 -25.09 9.30 -22.85
C THR A 430 -24.26 9.92 -21.73
N GLU A 431 -24.05 9.21 -20.61
CA GLU A 431 -23.20 9.69 -19.50
C GLU A 431 -21.77 9.97 -19.96
N PHE A 432 -21.20 9.09 -20.80
CA PHE A 432 -19.88 9.30 -21.38
C PHE A 432 -19.81 10.59 -22.20
N LEU A 433 -20.83 10.84 -23.06
CA LEU A 433 -20.92 12.06 -23.86
C LEU A 433 -21.09 13.33 -23.01
N GLU A 434 -21.84 13.26 -21.91
CA GLU A 434 -21.99 14.38 -20.98
C GLU A 434 -20.65 14.77 -20.36
N VAL A 435 -19.84 13.80 -19.93
CA VAL A 435 -18.48 14.07 -19.43
C VAL A 435 -17.60 14.68 -20.53
N CYS A 436 -17.69 14.18 -21.78
CA CYS A 436 -16.97 14.78 -22.90
C CYS A 436 -17.38 16.24 -23.17
N LYS A 437 -18.69 16.55 -23.13
CA LYS A 437 -19.21 17.91 -23.29
C LYS A 437 -18.71 18.84 -22.17
N GLN A 438 -18.72 18.38 -20.93
CA GLN A 438 -18.18 19.13 -19.79
C GLN A 438 -16.69 19.44 -19.98
N LEU A 439 -15.89 18.45 -20.40
CA LEU A 439 -14.46 18.64 -20.70
C LEU A 439 -14.22 19.65 -21.82
N GLN A 440 -15.09 19.65 -22.85
CA GLN A 440 -15.06 20.65 -23.92
C GLN A 440 -15.37 22.05 -23.39
N GLN A 441 -16.42 22.22 -22.57
CA GLN A 441 -16.78 23.50 -21.94
C GLN A 441 -15.65 24.06 -21.08
N LEU A 442 -14.95 23.19 -20.33
CA LEU A 442 -13.77 23.55 -19.54
C LEU A 442 -12.53 23.84 -20.41
N GLY A 443 -12.61 23.61 -21.71
CA GLY A 443 -11.51 23.83 -22.63
C GLY A 443 -10.37 22.82 -22.52
N LEU A 444 -10.63 21.60 -22.03
CA LEU A 444 -9.64 20.55 -21.84
C LEU A 444 -9.47 19.65 -23.05
N ILE A 445 -10.52 19.53 -23.87
CA ILE A 445 -10.52 18.78 -25.13
C ILE A 445 -11.24 19.58 -26.22
N PHE A 446 -11.05 19.20 -27.48
CA PHE A 446 -11.96 19.51 -28.58
C PHE A 446 -12.86 18.30 -28.82
N LEU A 447 -14.15 18.52 -28.97
CA LEU A 447 -15.15 17.49 -29.23
C LEU A 447 -15.94 17.80 -30.47
N ASP A 448 -15.94 16.87 -31.41
CA ASP A 448 -16.77 16.83 -32.61
C ASP A 448 -17.16 15.35 -32.82
N LYS A 449 -16.97 14.78 -33.99
CA LYS A 449 -16.98 13.32 -34.21
C LYS A 449 -15.78 12.62 -33.55
N GLU A 450 -14.74 13.37 -33.25
CA GLU A 450 -13.54 12.93 -32.58
C GLU A 450 -13.28 13.76 -31.32
N ILE A 451 -12.64 13.13 -30.34
CA ILE A 451 -12.06 13.79 -29.18
C ILE A 451 -10.59 14.12 -29.53
N LYS A 452 -10.22 15.40 -29.45
CA LYS A 452 -8.88 15.86 -29.85
C LYS A 452 -8.18 16.54 -28.68
N LYS A 453 -6.86 16.39 -28.66
CA LYS A 453 -5.98 17.00 -27.66
C LYS A 453 -6.07 18.53 -27.69
N ARG A 454 -6.06 19.13 -26.48
CA ARG A 454 -5.95 20.58 -26.27
C ARG A 454 -4.80 20.88 -25.31
N ARG A 455 -4.12 22.04 -25.44
CA ARG A 455 -2.96 22.40 -24.62
C ARG A 455 -3.29 22.41 -23.13
N ARG A 456 -4.40 23.02 -22.74
CA ARG A 456 -4.86 23.08 -21.34
C ARG A 456 -5.12 21.69 -20.74
N GLY A 457 -5.52 20.70 -21.55
CA GLY A 457 -5.68 19.32 -21.13
C GLY A 457 -4.37 18.66 -20.70
N PHE A 458 -3.22 19.11 -21.23
CA PHE A 458 -1.92 18.60 -20.80
C PHE A 458 -1.63 18.95 -19.33
N GLU A 459 -1.80 20.21 -18.95
CA GLU A 459 -1.59 20.65 -17.57
C GLU A 459 -2.56 19.95 -16.61
N TYR A 460 -3.84 19.90 -16.95
CA TYR A 460 -4.85 19.17 -16.18
C TYR A 460 -4.44 17.71 -15.98
N TYR A 461 -4.05 17.01 -17.04
CA TYR A 461 -3.73 15.57 -16.94
C TYR A 461 -2.54 15.30 -16.03
N PHE A 462 -1.43 16.04 -16.18
CA PHE A 462 -0.21 15.81 -15.42
C PHE A 462 -0.27 16.34 -13.98
N ASN A 463 -1.10 17.35 -13.72
CA ASN A 463 -1.33 17.85 -12.36
C ASN A 463 -2.29 16.97 -11.55
N GLN A 464 -3.10 16.12 -12.22
CA GLN A 464 -4.10 15.27 -11.60
C GLN A 464 -3.77 13.76 -11.73
N LEU A 465 -2.50 13.39 -11.77
CA LEU A 465 -2.09 11.97 -11.88
C LEU A 465 -2.48 11.15 -10.67
N SER A 466 -2.54 11.76 -9.49
CA SER A 466 -3.00 11.14 -8.24
C SER A 466 -4.47 11.47 -8.02
N THR A 467 -5.26 10.47 -7.62
CA THR A 467 -6.62 10.65 -7.12
C THR A 467 -6.67 10.91 -5.61
N ILE A 468 -5.49 10.97 -4.95
CA ILE A 468 -5.35 11.37 -3.56
C ILE A 468 -5.25 12.90 -3.56
N PRO A 469 -6.10 13.63 -2.82
CA PRO A 469 -6.01 15.07 -2.71
C PRO A 469 -4.63 15.51 -2.21
N ASP A 470 -4.06 16.53 -2.84
CA ASP A 470 -2.84 17.17 -2.34
C ASP A 470 -3.24 18.09 -1.18
N VAL A 471 -2.87 17.70 0.04
CA VAL A 471 -2.96 18.55 1.23
C VAL A 471 -1.62 19.24 1.41
N LYS A 472 -1.63 20.58 1.56
CA LYS A 472 -0.41 21.32 1.84
C LYS A 472 0.18 20.85 3.16
N GLN A 473 1.45 20.49 3.13
CA GLN A 473 2.17 19.95 4.28
C GLN A 473 3.30 20.88 4.70
N PHE A 474 3.44 21.06 6.01
CA PHE A 474 4.51 21.81 6.63
C PHE A 474 5.56 20.86 7.18
N LYS A 475 6.81 21.06 6.80
CA LYS A 475 7.95 20.26 7.29
C LYS A 475 8.40 20.76 8.65
N ILE A 476 8.58 19.85 9.60
CA ILE A 476 9.03 20.16 10.96
C ILE A 476 10.52 19.91 11.09
N PHE A 477 11.24 20.89 11.62
CA PHE A 477 12.66 20.81 11.88
C PHE A 477 12.96 21.13 13.34
N ASN A 478 13.82 20.33 13.96
CA ASN A 478 14.34 20.58 15.30
C ASN A 478 15.36 21.74 15.27
N SER A 479 15.17 22.73 16.13
CA SER A 479 16.02 23.92 16.21
C SER A 479 17.44 23.61 16.70
N LEU A 480 17.63 22.51 17.46
CA LEU A 480 18.92 22.18 18.07
C LEU A 480 19.94 21.62 17.08
N ASP A 481 19.49 20.77 16.15
CA ASP A 481 20.35 20.04 15.21
C ASP A 481 19.88 20.11 13.75
N ASN A 482 18.86 20.92 13.50
CA ASN A 482 18.20 21.06 12.18
C ASN A 482 17.74 19.72 11.58
N SER A 483 17.53 18.70 12.42
CA SER A 483 17.02 17.41 11.96
C SER A 483 15.56 17.49 11.56
N PHE A 484 15.20 16.76 10.50
CA PHE A 484 13.81 16.64 10.06
C PHE A 484 13.03 15.73 11.01
N VAL A 485 11.96 16.26 11.60
CA VAL A 485 11.11 15.55 12.56
C VAL A 485 9.97 14.83 11.86
N GLY A 486 9.22 15.52 10.99
CA GLY A 486 8.04 14.99 10.32
C GLY A 486 7.33 16.05 9.52
N VAL A 487 6.06 15.79 9.19
CA VAL A 487 5.19 16.74 8.49
C VAL A 487 3.88 16.94 9.25
N LEU A 488 3.29 18.14 9.13
CA LEU A 488 1.94 18.47 9.60
C LEU A 488 1.11 18.96 8.43
N ASP A 489 -0.18 18.64 8.43
CA ASP A 489 -1.11 19.13 7.43
C ASP A 489 -1.55 20.58 7.75
N GLU A 490 -1.91 21.35 6.71
CA GLU A 490 -2.21 22.79 6.82
C GLU A 490 -3.32 23.09 7.85
N GLU A 491 -4.33 22.25 7.93
CA GLU A 491 -5.43 22.40 8.88
C GLU A 491 -4.94 22.34 10.33
N PHE A 492 -4.11 21.34 10.65
CA PHE A 492 -3.53 21.22 11.98
C PHE A 492 -2.62 22.42 12.31
N VAL A 493 -1.83 22.86 11.34
CA VAL A 493 -0.93 24.02 11.53
C VAL A 493 -1.74 25.28 11.81
N ALA A 494 -2.84 25.50 11.08
CA ALA A 494 -3.71 26.65 11.28
C ALA A 494 -4.37 26.67 12.66
N LEU A 495 -4.72 25.50 13.20
CA LEU A 495 -5.44 25.41 14.48
C LEU A 495 -4.52 25.27 15.70
N HIS A 496 -3.35 24.61 15.56
CA HIS A 496 -2.58 24.13 16.71
C HIS A 496 -1.08 24.42 16.67
N ALA A 497 -0.54 24.95 15.56
CA ALA A 497 0.89 25.21 15.46
C ALA A 497 1.26 26.71 15.53
N GLY A 498 0.56 27.48 16.34
CA GLY A 498 0.95 28.84 16.67
C GLY A 498 2.28 28.89 17.43
N ILE A 499 3.04 29.99 17.31
CA ILE A 499 4.31 30.15 18.04
C ILE A 499 4.04 30.03 19.56
N GLY A 500 4.83 29.18 20.24
CA GLY A 500 4.69 28.87 21.67
C GLY A 500 3.73 27.72 21.97
N SER A 501 2.90 27.28 21.02
CA SER A 501 2.07 26.08 21.21
C SER A 501 2.93 24.81 21.18
N SER A 502 2.38 23.71 21.72
CA SER A 502 3.06 22.42 21.75
C SER A 502 2.23 21.35 21.04
N PHE A 503 2.91 20.41 20.34
CA PHE A 503 2.28 19.26 19.74
C PHE A 503 3.14 17.99 19.86
N ILE A 504 2.53 16.81 19.64
CA ILE A 504 3.19 15.50 19.78
C ILE A 504 3.50 14.93 18.41
N VAL A 505 4.77 14.64 18.15
CA VAL A 505 5.26 13.87 16.99
C VAL A 505 6.43 12.98 17.39
N LYS A 506 6.53 11.76 16.88
CA LYS A 506 7.48 10.69 17.26
C LYS A 506 7.28 10.20 18.71
N GLY A 507 6.10 10.35 19.28
CA GLY A 507 5.83 10.09 20.68
C GLY A 507 6.56 11.04 21.63
N GLU A 508 6.94 12.23 21.16
CA GLU A 508 7.62 13.29 21.91
C GLU A 508 6.86 14.60 21.72
N ALA A 509 6.82 15.44 22.77
CA ALA A 509 6.21 16.75 22.67
C ALA A 509 7.23 17.78 22.13
N TRP A 510 6.76 18.64 21.23
CA TRP A 510 7.55 19.66 20.56
C TRP A 510 6.86 21.01 20.70
N ARG A 511 7.61 22.03 21.10
CA ARG A 511 7.12 23.43 21.17
C ARG A 511 7.49 24.16 19.89
N VAL A 512 6.55 24.89 19.32
CA VAL A 512 6.72 25.71 18.13
C VAL A 512 7.51 26.98 18.47
N LEU A 513 8.63 27.18 17.80
CA LEU A 513 9.44 28.38 17.90
C LEU A 513 9.18 29.36 16.76
N ASP A 514 8.98 28.86 15.54
CA ASP A 514 8.77 29.68 14.35
C ASP A 514 7.98 28.90 13.28
N VAL A 515 7.16 29.61 12.51
CA VAL A 515 6.35 29.06 11.41
C VAL A 515 6.63 29.86 10.15
N LYS A 516 7.18 29.22 9.12
CA LYS A 516 7.47 29.79 7.79
C LYS A 516 6.51 29.20 6.74
N GLU A 517 6.57 29.68 5.51
CA GLU A 517 5.64 29.31 4.42
C GLU A 517 5.41 27.79 4.26
N ASP A 518 6.44 26.96 4.45
CA ASP A 518 6.39 25.50 4.31
C ASP A 518 7.12 24.74 5.43
N LYS A 519 7.56 25.45 6.50
CA LYS A 519 8.41 24.89 7.56
C LYS A 519 7.97 25.37 8.94
N ILE A 520 8.13 24.47 9.92
CA ILE A 520 7.92 24.76 11.34
C ILE A 520 9.22 24.41 12.07
N ILE A 521 9.72 25.36 12.84
CA ILE A 521 10.91 25.15 13.68
C ILE A 521 10.42 24.87 15.10
N VAL A 522 10.92 23.80 15.69
CA VAL A 522 10.47 23.31 16.99
C VAL A 522 11.64 22.98 17.93
N GLU A 523 11.36 22.94 19.21
CA GLU A 523 12.25 22.40 20.24
C GLU A 523 11.56 21.31 21.07
N PRO A 524 12.30 20.33 21.62
CA PRO A 524 11.71 19.32 22.51
C PRO A 524 11.13 19.98 23.79
N THR A 525 9.98 19.50 24.24
CA THR A 525 9.33 19.95 25.48
C THR A 525 8.80 18.76 26.28
N LEU A 526 8.49 18.98 27.56
CA LEU A 526 7.87 17.98 28.45
C LEU A 526 6.36 18.18 28.59
N ASP A 527 5.75 18.97 27.72
CA ASP A 527 4.32 19.27 27.75
C ASP A 527 3.49 18.02 27.44
N ILE A 528 2.78 17.50 28.45
CA ILE A 528 1.95 16.28 28.34
C ILE A 528 0.58 16.61 27.69
N GLU A 529 0.14 17.87 27.75
CA GLU A 529 -1.14 18.35 27.18
C GLU A 529 -0.97 18.89 25.76
N ALA A 530 0.23 18.72 25.18
CA ALA A 530 0.52 19.14 23.82
C ALA A 530 -0.52 18.63 22.82
N ALA A 531 -0.91 19.47 21.88
CA ALA A 531 -1.87 19.13 20.83
C ALA A 531 -1.38 17.94 19.99
N ILE A 532 -2.30 17.11 19.53
CA ILE A 532 -1.96 15.91 18.76
C ILE A 532 -2.42 16.12 17.32
N PRO A 533 -1.51 16.01 16.34
CA PRO A 533 -1.88 16.18 14.94
C PRO A 533 -2.93 15.17 14.50
N ALA A 534 -4.04 15.66 13.97
CA ALA A 534 -4.96 14.87 13.17
C ALA A 534 -4.46 14.91 11.72
N TRP A 535 -4.08 13.78 11.17
CA TRP A 535 -3.71 13.67 9.76
C TRP A 535 -4.88 13.08 9.00
N GLU A 536 -5.38 13.79 8.01
CA GLU A 536 -6.32 13.26 7.04
C GLU A 536 -5.60 12.34 6.03
N GLY A 537 -6.22 11.21 5.67
CA GLY A 537 -5.75 10.29 4.63
C GLY A 537 -5.71 8.85 5.02
#